data_69bb42066c5a47b822f23b67791fa19e
#
_entry.id   69bb42066c5a47b822f23b67791fa19e
#
_cell.length_a   1.000
_cell.length_b   1.000
_cell.length_c   1.000
_cell.angle_alpha   90.00
_cell.angle_beta   90.00
_cell.angle_gamma   90.00
#
_symmetry.space_group_name_H-M   'P 1'
#
loop_
_entity.id
_entity.type
_entity.pdbx_description
1 polymer ?
#
loop_
_entity_poly.entity_id
_entity_poly.type
_entity_poly.pdbx_seq_one_letter_code
_entity_poly.pdbx_strand_id
1 'polypeptide(L)'
;GAGSGCHTLALQEMGKEVTAIDISPLSVEAMNKRGVKDARLQNFFDKSLTGPFDTILLLMNGSGIIGKQENLPAFFHRLKEVLARDGQLLLDSSDLSYLFEDEDGNLDIAPEDDYFGEIDFRMQYKSIKGDSFDWLYIDFNTLNLYARQAGFKAEKIEEGEHYDYLARITHL
;
A
#
# COMPACT_ATOMS: atom_id res chain seq x y z
N GLY A 1 1.84 -5.07 -4.89
CA GLY A 1 2.71 -6.18 -4.56
C GLY A 1 1.94 -7.42 -4.09
N ALA A 2 1.54 -8.30 -5.03
CA ALA A 2 0.79 -9.51 -4.65
C ALA A 2 1.70 -10.61 -4.06
N GLY A 3 3.03 -10.44 -4.14
CA GLY A 3 4.02 -11.39 -3.65
C GLY A 3 3.85 -12.77 -4.28
N SER A 4 3.72 -13.79 -3.45
CA SER A 4 3.47 -15.17 -3.92
C SER A 4 1.99 -15.50 -4.15
N GLY A 5 1.09 -14.51 -4.06
CA GLY A 5 -0.33 -14.66 -4.40
C GLY A 5 -1.22 -15.30 -3.31
N CYS A 6 -0.84 -15.21 -2.03
CA CYS A 6 -1.64 -15.83 -0.95
C CYS A 6 -3.08 -15.31 -0.91
N HIS A 7 -3.27 -13.99 -0.84
CA HIS A 7 -4.60 -13.39 -0.86
C HIS A 7 -5.32 -13.65 -2.19
N THR A 8 -4.58 -13.60 -3.31
CA THR A 8 -5.13 -13.86 -4.65
C THR A 8 -5.74 -15.25 -4.75
N LEU A 9 -5.02 -16.28 -4.30
CA LEU A 9 -5.49 -17.66 -4.35
C LEU A 9 -6.72 -17.86 -3.47
N ALA A 10 -6.72 -17.33 -2.25
CA ALA A 10 -7.88 -17.39 -1.37
C ALA A 10 -9.12 -16.74 -1.99
N LEU A 11 -8.97 -15.57 -2.62
CA LEU A 11 -10.07 -14.90 -3.30
C LEU A 11 -10.54 -15.67 -4.54
N GLN A 12 -9.62 -16.28 -5.30
CA GLN A 12 -9.99 -17.16 -6.41
C GLN A 12 -10.81 -18.37 -5.96
N GLU A 13 -10.43 -19.01 -4.84
CA GLU A 13 -11.19 -20.11 -4.24
C GLU A 13 -12.60 -19.69 -3.83
N MET A 14 -12.77 -18.42 -3.43
CA MET A 14 -14.08 -17.82 -3.16
C MET A 14 -14.85 -17.41 -4.43
N GLY A 15 -14.34 -17.75 -5.61
CA GLY A 15 -14.98 -17.44 -6.90
C GLY A 15 -14.85 -15.99 -7.37
N LYS A 16 -13.89 -15.23 -6.83
CA LYS A 16 -13.66 -13.85 -7.27
C LYS A 16 -12.74 -13.81 -8.49
N GLU A 17 -12.98 -12.85 -9.37
CA GLU A 17 -12.06 -12.47 -10.44
C GLU A 17 -10.99 -11.55 -9.86
N VAL A 18 -9.73 -11.96 -9.93
CA VAL A 18 -8.62 -11.24 -9.28
C VAL A 18 -7.49 -11.01 -10.28
N THR A 19 -7.10 -9.76 -10.45
CA THR A 19 -5.85 -9.36 -11.12
C THR A 19 -4.78 -9.14 -10.06
N ALA A 20 -3.74 -9.93 -10.07
CA ALA A 20 -2.60 -9.81 -9.17
C ALA A 20 -1.42 -9.14 -9.88
N ILE A 21 -0.92 -8.04 -9.34
CA ILE A 21 0.23 -7.33 -9.89
C ILE A 21 1.41 -7.34 -8.92
N ASP A 22 2.61 -7.46 -9.46
CA ASP A 22 3.86 -7.33 -8.71
C ASP A 22 4.97 -6.80 -9.64
N ILE A 23 5.92 -6.07 -9.08
CA ILE A 23 7.09 -5.55 -9.82
C ILE A 23 8.24 -6.58 -9.87
N SER A 24 8.16 -7.63 -9.06
CA SER A 24 9.15 -8.71 -9.04
C SER A 24 8.83 -9.82 -10.04
N PRO A 25 9.69 -10.08 -11.03
CA PRO A 25 9.49 -11.21 -11.94
C PRO A 25 9.40 -12.57 -11.22
N LEU A 26 10.15 -12.73 -10.12
CA LEU A 26 10.11 -13.95 -9.32
C LEU A 26 8.80 -14.14 -8.58
N SER A 27 8.19 -13.04 -8.10
CA SER A 27 6.85 -13.08 -7.49
C SER A 27 5.80 -13.51 -8.51
N VAL A 28 5.86 -12.97 -9.73
CA VAL A 28 4.95 -13.35 -10.82
C VAL A 28 5.14 -14.81 -11.23
N GLU A 29 6.38 -15.26 -11.33
CA GLU A 29 6.68 -16.68 -11.59
C GLU A 29 6.11 -17.59 -10.50
N ALA A 30 6.27 -17.22 -9.23
CA ALA A 30 5.71 -17.95 -8.09
C ALA A 30 4.19 -18.01 -8.14
N MET A 31 3.52 -16.88 -8.43
CA MET A 31 2.07 -16.81 -8.60
C MET A 31 1.58 -17.74 -9.71
N ASN A 32 2.24 -17.74 -10.88
CA ASN A 32 1.90 -18.59 -12.00
C ASN A 32 2.05 -20.08 -11.64
N LYS A 33 3.16 -20.47 -10.98
CA LYS A 33 3.38 -21.85 -10.51
C LYS A 33 2.33 -22.31 -9.50
N ARG A 34 1.79 -21.41 -8.71
CA ARG A 34 0.76 -21.69 -7.70
C ARG A 34 -0.67 -21.67 -8.26
N GLY A 35 -0.86 -21.31 -9.53
CA GLY A 35 -2.16 -21.35 -10.17
C GLY A 35 -2.97 -20.03 -10.05
N VAL A 36 -2.30 -18.92 -9.85
CA VAL A 36 -2.94 -17.59 -10.00
C VAL A 36 -3.32 -17.40 -11.47
N LYS A 37 -4.59 -17.09 -11.74
CA LYS A 37 -5.16 -17.05 -13.11
C LYS A 37 -4.71 -15.80 -13.89
N ASP A 38 -4.59 -14.66 -13.22
CA ASP A 38 -4.18 -13.39 -13.83
C ASP A 38 -3.09 -12.74 -12.96
N ALA A 39 -1.84 -13.14 -13.20
CA ALA A 39 -0.65 -12.61 -12.56
C ALA A 39 0.15 -11.77 -13.55
N ARG A 40 0.42 -10.50 -13.24
CA ARG A 40 1.06 -9.56 -14.15
C ARG A 40 2.32 -8.95 -13.54
N LEU A 41 3.38 -8.86 -14.33
CA LEU A 41 4.57 -8.06 -14.02
C LEU A 41 4.24 -6.60 -14.31
N GLN A 42 3.82 -5.88 -13.29
CA GLN A 42 3.24 -4.55 -13.48
C GLN A 42 3.36 -3.70 -12.21
N ASN A 43 3.65 -2.41 -12.37
CA ASN A 43 3.61 -1.42 -11.31
C ASN A 43 2.20 -0.81 -11.23
N PHE A 44 1.75 -0.48 -10.00
CA PHE A 44 0.47 0.20 -9.80
C PHE A 44 0.37 1.55 -10.54
N PHE A 45 1.48 2.27 -10.65
CA PHE A 45 1.55 3.55 -11.34
C PHE A 45 1.64 3.45 -12.87
N ASP A 46 1.76 2.24 -13.40
CA ASP A 46 1.82 2.01 -14.83
C ASP A 46 0.45 2.29 -15.50
N LYS A 47 0.45 3.14 -16.52
CA LYS A 47 -0.75 3.50 -17.28
C LYS A 47 -1.39 2.34 -18.02
N SER A 48 -0.67 1.25 -18.24
CA SER A 48 -1.19 0.03 -18.84
C SER A 48 -2.09 -0.78 -17.89
N LEU A 49 -2.05 -0.50 -16.56
CA LEU A 49 -3.02 -1.04 -15.63
C LEU A 49 -4.36 -0.32 -15.84
N THR A 50 -5.33 -0.99 -16.39
CA THR A 50 -6.66 -0.45 -16.65
C THR A 50 -7.69 -1.07 -15.73
N GLY A 51 -8.56 -0.21 -15.16
CA GLY A 51 -9.72 -0.59 -14.36
C GLY A 51 -11.01 -0.66 -15.20
N PRO A 52 -12.19 -0.54 -14.60
CA PRO A 52 -12.34 -0.29 -13.16
C PRO A 52 -12.25 -1.56 -12.32
N PHE A 53 -11.76 -1.42 -11.08
CA PHE A 53 -11.75 -2.48 -10.07
C PHE A 53 -12.74 -2.14 -8.94
N ASP A 54 -13.57 -3.12 -8.54
CA ASP A 54 -14.54 -2.95 -7.43
C ASP A 54 -13.83 -2.88 -6.07
N THR A 55 -12.76 -3.65 -5.92
CA THR A 55 -11.94 -3.65 -4.70
C THR A 55 -10.47 -3.73 -5.07
N ILE A 56 -9.68 -2.83 -4.52
CA ILE A 56 -8.23 -2.85 -4.60
C ILE A 56 -7.69 -3.20 -3.21
N LEU A 57 -6.71 -4.10 -3.14
CA LEU A 57 -6.07 -4.51 -1.89
C LEU A 57 -4.61 -4.06 -1.88
N LEU A 58 -4.25 -3.27 -0.90
CA LEU A 58 -2.88 -2.90 -0.55
C LEU A 58 -2.64 -3.33 0.90
N LEU A 59 -2.28 -4.59 1.09
CA LEU A 59 -2.15 -5.24 2.39
C LEU A 59 -0.69 -5.60 2.70
N MET A 60 -0.39 -5.85 3.97
CA MET A 60 0.94 -6.11 4.54
C MET A 60 1.84 -4.85 4.51
N ASN A 61 1.36 -3.77 5.15
CA ASN A 61 1.90 -2.43 5.03
C ASN A 61 1.91 -1.97 3.55
N GLY A 62 0.75 -2.13 2.92
CA GLY A 62 0.58 -1.90 1.49
C GLY A 62 0.78 -0.45 1.07
N SER A 63 0.70 0.51 2.01
CA SER A 63 1.07 1.91 1.77
C SER A 63 2.51 2.09 1.28
N GLY A 64 3.39 1.13 1.59
CA GLY A 64 4.80 1.17 1.22
C GLY A 64 5.07 1.27 -0.27
N ILE A 65 4.17 0.79 -1.15
CA ILE A 65 4.35 0.93 -2.60
C ILE A 65 4.33 2.39 -3.08
N ILE A 66 3.85 3.33 -2.25
CA ILE A 66 3.83 4.77 -2.54
C ILE A 66 5.23 5.35 -2.42
N GLY A 67 6.09 4.74 -1.58
CA GLY A 67 7.48 5.10 -1.36
C GLY A 67 7.62 6.28 -0.42
N LYS A 68 7.21 7.48 -0.84
CA LYS A 68 7.32 8.74 -0.07
C LYS A 68 6.01 9.49 0.00
N GLN A 69 5.86 10.34 1.01
CA GLN A 69 4.68 11.19 1.22
C GLN A 69 4.40 12.10 0.01
N GLU A 70 5.44 12.63 -0.63
CA GLU A 70 5.32 13.47 -1.82
C GLU A 70 4.61 12.79 -3.00
N ASN A 71 4.59 11.45 -3.03
CA ASN A 71 3.92 10.66 -4.08
C ASN A 71 2.43 10.43 -3.84
N LEU A 72 1.89 10.79 -2.68
CA LEU A 72 0.47 10.62 -2.35
C LEU A 72 -0.49 11.26 -3.35
N PRO A 73 -0.25 12.50 -3.84
CA PRO A 73 -1.11 13.08 -4.87
C PRO A 73 -1.15 12.24 -6.16
N ALA A 74 0.00 11.71 -6.60
CA ALA A 74 0.08 10.85 -7.77
C ALA A 74 -0.61 9.51 -7.54
N PHE A 75 -0.46 8.93 -6.34
CA PHE A 75 -1.14 7.70 -5.93
C PHE A 75 -2.67 7.86 -5.98
N PHE A 76 -3.22 8.90 -5.37
CA PHE A 76 -4.66 9.15 -5.38
C PHE A 76 -5.19 9.51 -6.76
N HIS A 77 -4.41 10.24 -7.57
CA HIS A 77 -4.77 10.46 -8.96
C HIS A 77 -4.90 9.13 -9.72
N ARG A 78 -3.93 8.25 -9.53
CA ARG A 78 -3.94 6.91 -10.15
C ARG A 78 -5.09 6.04 -9.63
N LEU A 79 -5.34 6.08 -8.33
CA LEU A 79 -6.47 5.37 -7.72
C LEU A 79 -7.79 5.78 -8.37
N LYS A 80 -7.99 7.07 -8.63
CA LYS A 80 -9.21 7.60 -9.28
C LYS A 80 -9.43 7.07 -10.70
N GLU A 81 -8.34 6.75 -11.42
CA GLU A 81 -8.43 6.19 -12.77
C GLU A 81 -8.82 4.71 -12.79
N VAL A 82 -8.43 3.95 -11.75
CA VAL A 82 -8.57 2.48 -11.76
C VAL A 82 -9.64 1.95 -10.80
N LEU A 83 -10.10 2.74 -9.83
CA LEU A 83 -11.16 2.34 -8.90
C LEU A 83 -12.54 2.59 -9.50
N ALA A 84 -13.43 1.62 -9.41
CA ALA A 84 -14.82 1.79 -9.78
C ALA A 84 -15.49 2.89 -8.93
N ARG A 85 -16.53 3.55 -9.46
CA ARG A 85 -17.22 4.64 -8.77
C ARG A 85 -17.74 4.24 -7.38
N ASP A 86 -18.31 3.04 -7.28
CA ASP A 86 -18.81 2.48 -6.02
C ASP A 86 -17.81 1.48 -5.41
N GLY A 87 -16.54 1.52 -5.86
CA GLY A 87 -15.48 0.65 -5.42
C GLY A 87 -14.81 1.12 -4.15
N GLN A 88 -13.93 0.28 -3.63
CA GLN A 88 -13.15 0.56 -2.42
C GLN A 88 -11.68 0.15 -2.59
N LEU A 89 -10.80 0.89 -1.93
CA LEU A 89 -9.45 0.46 -1.63
C LEU A 89 -9.39 0.06 -0.15
N LEU A 90 -8.87 -1.13 0.13
CA LEU A 90 -8.46 -1.55 1.47
C LEU A 90 -6.95 -1.45 1.57
N LEU A 91 -6.48 -0.61 2.48
CA LEU A 91 -5.07 -0.31 2.69
C LEU A 91 -4.75 -0.46 4.17
N ASP A 92 -3.70 -1.22 4.49
CA ASP A 92 -3.14 -1.19 5.82
C ASP A 92 -1.80 -0.44 5.86
N SER A 93 -1.51 0.10 7.02
CA SER A 93 -0.27 0.76 7.35
C SER A 93 -0.06 0.76 8.86
N SER A 94 1.09 1.23 9.29
CA SER A 94 1.43 1.43 10.71
C SER A 94 1.79 2.89 10.95
N ASP A 95 1.40 3.40 12.11
CA ASP A 95 1.80 4.73 12.58
C ASP A 95 3.15 4.59 13.32
N LEU A 96 4.20 5.16 12.76
CA LEU A 96 5.54 5.12 13.35
C LEU A 96 5.86 6.35 14.21
N SER A 97 4.90 7.24 14.45
CA SER A 97 5.12 8.47 15.27
C SER A 97 5.69 8.16 16.65
N TYR A 98 5.29 7.03 17.25
CA TYR A 98 5.77 6.60 18.58
C TYR A 98 7.30 6.45 18.68
N LEU A 99 8.01 6.25 17.56
CA LEU A 99 9.47 6.17 17.53
C LEU A 99 10.14 7.54 17.73
N PHE A 100 9.38 8.61 17.60
CA PHE A 100 9.82 10.00 17.67
C PHE A 100 9.15 10.76 18.84
N GLU A 101 8.53 10.05 19.78
CA GLU A 101 7.97 10.64 20.98
C GLU A 101 9.06 10.80 22.06
N ASP A 102 9.08 11.97 22.71
CA ASP A 102 9.90 12.23 23.90
C ASP A 102 9.32 11.53 25.16
N GLU A 103 9.99 11.66 26.31
CA GLU A 103 9.54 11.08 27.59
C GLU A 103 8.17 11.64 28.06
N ASP A 104 7.75 12.79 27.56
CA ASP A 104 6.48 13.45 27.87
C ASP A 104 5.39 13.13 26.82
N GLY A 105 5.70 12.34 25.77
CA GLY A 105 4.79 11.95 24.69
C GLY A 105 4.58 13.02 23.61
N ASN A 106 5.47 14.01 23.51
CA ASN A 106 5.44 14.96 22.41
C ASN A 106 6.29 14.46 21.24
N LEU A 107 5.86 14.73 20.01
CA LEU A 107 6.65 14.41 18.82
C LEU A 107 7.87 15.32 18.72
N ASP A 108 9.08 14.73 18.79
CA ASP A 108 10.37 15.40 18.58
C ASP A 108 10.79 15.29 17.11
N ILE A 109 10.06 16.01 16.24
CA ILE A 109 10.28 16.06 14.79
C ILE A 109 10.43 17.52 14.42
N ALA A 110 11.57 17.89 13.84
CA ALA A 110 11.78 19.24 13.34
C ALA A 110 10.97 19.45 12.03
N PRO A 111 10.49 20.70 11.77
CA PRO A 111 9.73 21.01 10.55
C PRO A 111 10.48 20.77 9.24
N GLU A 112 11.80 20.74 9.29
CA GLU A 112 12.71 20.47 8.17
C GLU A 112 13.01 18.98 7.97
N ASP A 113 12.60 18.12 8.90
CA ASP A 113 12.81 16.67 8.79
C ASP A 113 11.85 16.05 7.76
N ASP A 114 12.28 14.95 7.17
CA ASP A 114 11.43 14.12 6.32
C ASP A 114 10.26 13.57 7.15
N TYR A 115 9.19 13.18 6.47
CA TYR A 115 8.04 12.59 7.14
C TYR A 115 8.46 11.31 7.89
N PHE A 116 8.13 11.21 9.18
CA PHE A 116 8.57 10.14 10.10
C PHE A 116 8.25 8.71 9.63
N GLY A 117 7.32 8.55 8.72
CA GLY A 117 6.96 7.25 8.15
C GLY A 117 7.71 6.90 6.86
N GLU A 118 8.65 7.71 6.40
CA GLU A 118 9.50 7.40 5.24
C GLU A 118 10.72 6.60 5.69
N ILE A 119 10.78 5.33 5.30
CA ILE A 119 11.84 4.42 5.69
C ILE A 119 12.60 3.93 4.45
N ASP A 120 13.93 4.07 4.46
CA ASP A 120 14.81 3.46 3.46
C ASP A 120 15.13 2.02 3.88
N PHE A 121 14.73 1.08 3.06
CA PHE A 121 15.00 -0.34 3.27
C PHE A 121 16.04 -0.87 2.32
N ARG A 122 16.84 -1.80 2.85
CA ARG A 122 17.73 -2.63 2.05
C ARG A 122 17.59 -4.09 2.46
N MET A 123 17.13 -4.90 1.53
CA MET A 123 16.96 -6.33 1.78
C MET A 123 18.27 -7.09 1.59
N GLN A 124 18.54 -8.04 2.48
CA GLN A 124 19.67 -8.95 2.33
C GLN A 124 19.23 -10.38 2.64
N TYR A 125 19.60 -11.30 1.77
CA TYR A 125 19.46 -12.74 2.02
C TYR A 125 20.81 -13.42 1.83
N LYS A 126 21.38 -13.94 2.89
CA LYS A 126 22.75 -14.49 2.93
C LYS A 126 23.76 -13.44 2.42
N SER A 127 24.49 -13.76 1.33
CA SER A 127 25.47 -12.87 0.69
C SER A 127 24.87 -11.95 -0.39
N ILE A 128 23.59 -12.15 -0.75
CA ILE A 128 22.92 -11.37 -1.79
C ILE A 128 22.33 -10.13 -1.11
N LYS A 129 22.75 -8.95 -1.57
CA LYS A 129 22.23 -7.64 -1.14
C LYS A 129 21.42 -7.05 -2.28
N GLY A 130 20.21 -6.62 -1.98
CA GLY A 130 19.38 -5.84 -2.90
C GLY A 130 19.77 -4.36 -2.91
N ASP A 131 19.17 -3.61 -3.81
CA ASP A 131 19.23 -2.15 -3.82
C ASP A 131 18.38 -1.57 -2.68
N SER A 132 18.68 -0.33 -2.27
CA SER A 132 17.82 0.44 -1.36
C SER A 132 16.53 0.83 -2.06
N PHE A 133 15.45 0.91 -1.29
CA PHE A 133 14.15 1.37 -1.75
C PHE A 133 13.38 2.07 -0.62
N ASP A 134 12.63 3.10 -0.98
CA ASP A 134 11.78 3.82 -0.06
C ASP A 134 10.51 3.01 0.22
N TRP A 135 10.03 3.07 1.48
CA TRP A 135 8.81 2.41 1.93
C TRP A 135 8.04 3.34 2.86
N LEU A 136 6.83 3.67 2.49
CA LEU A 136 5.99 4.60 3.25
C LEU A 136 5.14 3.86 4.27
N TYR A 137 5.34 4.18 5.55
CA TYR A 137 4.40 3.94 6.63
C TYR A 137 3.63 5.23 6.87
N ILE A 138 2.34 5.24 6.63
CA ILE A 138 1.54 6.47 6.73
C ILE A 138 0.60 6.39 7.93
N ASP A 139 0.61 7.43 8.79
CA ASP A 139 -0.40 7.57 9.83
C ASP A 139 -1.78 7.85 9.24
N PHE A 140 -2.84 7.51 9.98
CA PHE A 140 -4.21 7.63 9.47
C PHE A 140 -4.63 9.09 9.23
N ASN A 141 -4.15 10.04 10.02
CA ASN A 141 -4.53 11.45 9.88
C ASN A 141 -3.98 12.03 8.56
N THR A 142 -2.71 11.74 8.29
CA THR A 142 -2.06 12.11 7.03
C THR A 142 -2.73 11.43 5.83
N LEU A 143 -3.00 10.13 5.90
CA LEU A 143 -3.73 9.41 4.86
C LEU A 143 -5.10 10.05 4.57
N ASN A 144 -5.87 10.34 5.62
CA ASN A 144 -7.20 10.95 5.49
C ASN A 144 -7.14 12.36 4.90
N LEU A 145 -6.11 13.15 5.26
CA LEU A 145 -5.90 14.48 4.70
C LEU A 145 -5.74 14.43 3.17
N TYR A 146 -4.80 13.59 2.69
CA TYR A 146 -4.54 13.45 1.26
C TYR A 146 -5.71 12.80 0.50
N ALA A 147 -6.38 11.82 1.11
CA ALA A 147 -7.58 11.22 0.54
C ALA A 147 -8.67 12.28 0.28
N ARG A 148 -8.97 13.12 1.28
CA ARG A 148 -9.97 14.20 1.15
C ARG A 148 -9.59 15.22 0.08
N GLN A 149 -8.35 15.64 0.02
CA GLN A 149 -7.85 16.56 -1.00
C GLN A 149 -8.04 16.00 -2.42
N ALA A 150 -7.94 14.67 -2.55
CA ALA A 150 -8.13 13.97 -3.83
C ALA A 150 -9.59 13.62 -4.15
N GLY A 151 -10.56 13.92 -3.26
CA GLY A 151 -11.98 13.60 -3.45
C GLY A 151 -12.35 12.18 -3.00
N PHE A 152 -11.64 11.64 -2.02
CA PHE A 152 -11.94 10.37 -1.37
C PHE A 152 -12.27 10.55 0.11
N LYS A 153 -12.98 9.57 0.65
CA LYS A 153 -13.21 9.39 2.09
C LYS A 153 -12.34 8.23 2.57
N ALA A 154 -11.59 8.43 3.65
CA ALA A 154 -10.92 7.37 4.36
C ALA A 154 -11.64 7.07 5.68
N GLU A 155 -11.81 5.79 5.99
CA GLU A 155 -12.38 5.28 7.24
C GLU A 155 -11.42 4.25 7.83
N LYS A 156 -11.00 4.42 9.09
CA LYS A 156 -10.27 3.38 9.81
C LYS A 156 -11.30 2.33 10.22
N ILE A 157 -11.21 1.12 9.65
CA ILE A 157 -12.19 0.03 9.87
C ILE A 157 -11.69 -1.01 10.87
N GLU A 158 -10.38 -1.06 11.09
CA GLU A 158 -9.76 -1.92 12.10
C GLU A 158 -8.51 -1.23 12.63
N GLU A 159 -8.18 -1.48 13.89
CA GLU A 159 -6.99 -0.99 14.57
C GLU A 159 -6.31 -2.17 15.25
N GLY A 160 -5.05 -2.40 14.94
CA GLY A 160 -4.29 -3.51 15.48
C GLY A 160 -3.63 -3.17 16.82
N GLU A 161 -2.95 -4.16 17.40
CA GLU A 161 -2.33 -4.04 18.73
C GLU A 161 -1.04 -3.22 18.73
N HIS A 162 -0.40 -3.02 17.56
CA HIS A 162 0.94 -2.43 17.42
C HIS A 162 0.97 -1.26 16.44
N TYR A 163 0.08 -0.26 16.67
CA TYR A 163 0.00 0.96 15.85
C TYR A 163 -0.36 0.74 14.38
N ASP A 164 -0.69 -0.50 14.01
CA ASP A 164 -1.17 -0.84 12.68
C ASP A 164 -2.67 -0.61 12.57
N TYR A 165 -3.13 -0.28 11.38
CA TYR A 165 -4.55 -0.06 11.10
C TYR A 165 -4.90 -0.52 9.69
N LEU A 166 -6.18 -0.84 9.49
CA LEU A 166 -6.78 -1.07 8.18
C LEU A 166 -7.73 0.08 7.84
N ALA A 167 -7.49 0.73 6.73
CA ALA A 167 -8.35 1.78 6.19
C ALA A 167 -9.13 1.30 4.98
N ARG A 168 -10.38 1.76 4.90
CA ARG A 168 -11.20 1.69 3.70
C ARG A 168 -11.26 3.08 3.06
N ILE A 169 -10.95 3.16 1.77
CA ILE A 169 -10.97 4.39 1.00
C ILE A 169 -12.00 4.24 -0.12
N THR A 170 -12.93 5.20 -0.22
CA THR A 170 -14.01 5.23 -1.23
C THR A 170 -14.11 6.63 -1.83
N HIS A 171 -14.72 6.76 -3.01
CA HIS A 171 -15.05 8.08 -3.55
C HIS A 171 -15.99 8.86 -2.62
N LEU A 172 -15.86 10.21 -2.59
CA LEU A 172 -16.79 11.12 -1.92
C LEU A 172 -18.08 11.26 -2.72
#